data_5e4abc704f377b59ec5344617906d841
#
_entry.id   5e4abc704f377b59ec5344617906d841
#
_cell.length_a   1.000
_cell.length_b   1.000
_cell.length_c   1.000
_cell.angle_alpha   90.00
_cell.angle_beta   90.00
_cell.angle_gamma   90.00
#
_symmetry.space_group_name_H-M   'P 1'
#
loop_
_entity.id
_entity.type
_entity.pdbx_description
1 polymer ?
#
loop_
_entity_poly.entity_id
_entity_poly.type
_entity_poly.pdbx_seq_one_letter_code
_entity_poly.pdbx_strand_id
1 'polypeptide(L)'
;DIDGIEEVRRKFFGTLYNTYSFFALYANVDGFEYKEADVPMAERPEIDRWILSVLNTLIKEVDTCYNEYEPTKAGRLISDFVNDNLSNWYVRLNRKRFWGGEFTQDKLSAYQTLYTCLETVAKLMAPISPFYADRLYTDLTTATGRDNVVSIHLAEFPKYQEEMIDKELEARMQMAQDVTSMVLALRRKVNIK
;
A
#
# COMPACT_ATOMS: atom_id res chain seq x y z
N ASP A 1 2.74 -26.79 -7.99
CA ASP A 1 3.47 -26.81 -6.72
C ASP A 1 2.57 -26.24 -5.61
N ILE A 2 2.18 -27.12 -4.66
CA ILE A 2 1.27 -26.75 -3.56
C ILE A 2 2.00 -25.83 -2.56
N ASP A 3 3.27 -26.08 -2.32
CA ASP A 3 4.09 -25.29 -1.39
C ASP A 3 4.22 -23.83 -1.85
N GLY A 4 4.35 -23.61 -3.15
CA GLY A 4 4.34 -22.27 -3.74
C GLY A 4 3.02 -21.52 -3.55
N ILE A 5 1.89 -22.22 -3.66
CA ILE A 5 0.56 -21.65 -3.41
C ILE A 5 0.43 -21.25 -1.92
N GLU A 6 0.87 -22.11 -1.01
CA GLU A 6 0.85 -21.81 0.42
C GLU A 6 1.78 -20.66 0.79
N GLU A 7 2.92 -20.56 0.14
CA GLU A 7 3.84 -19.45 0.33
C GLU A 7 3.20 -18.10 -0.06
N VAL A 8 2.57 -18.02 -1.24
CA VAL A 8 1.86 -16.81 -1.70
C VAL A 8 0.70 -16.48 -0.77
N ARG A 9 -0.09 -17.48 -0.36
CA ARG A 9 -1.19 -17.29 0.59
C ARG A 9 -0.70 -16.67 1.89
N ARG A 10 0.39 -17.17 2.44
CA ARG A 10 0.93 -16.71 3.72
C ARG A 10 1.66 -15.38 3.59
N LYS A 11 2.56 -15.24 2.61
CA LYS A 11 3.42 -14.07 2.50
C LYS A 11 2.72 -12.87 1.88
N PHE A 12 1.95 -13.06 0.82
CA PHE A 12 1.28 -11.96 0.14
C PHE A 12 -0.11 -11.70 0.71
N PHE A 13 -1.04 -12.64 0.57
CA PHE A 13 -2.42 -12.42 1.04
C PHE A 13 -2.51 -12.21 2.54
N GLY A 14 -1.72 -12.94 3.32
CA GLY A 14 -1.65 -12.75 4.77
C GLY A 14 -1.15 -11.35 5.16
N THR A 15 -0.14 -10.84 4.48
CA THR A 15 0.39 -9.49 4.71
C THR A 15 -0.62 -8.41 4.29
N LEU A 16 -1.23 -8.56 3.13
CA LEU A 16 -2.25 -7.62 2.64
C LEU A 16 -3.48 -7.60 3.57
N TYR A 17 -3.95 -8.78 3.98
CA TYR A 17 -5.04 -8.91 4.95
C TYR A 17 -4.72 -8.23 6.29
N ASN A 18 -3.53 -8.45 6.83
CA ASN A 18 -3.11 -7.83 8.08
C ASN A 18 -2.99 -6.31 7.95
N THR A 19 -2.51 -5.81 6.81
CA THR A 19 -2.43 -4.39 6.51
C THR A 19 -3.83 -3.76 6.43
N TYR A 20 -4.75 -4.41 5.71
CA TYR A 20 -6.15 -3.99 5.66
C TYR A 20 -6.82 -4.04 7.04
N SER A 21 -6.63 -5.12 7.80
CA SER A 21 -7.22 -5.27 9.14
C SER A 21 -6.72 -4.20 10.09
N PHE A 22 -5.44 -3.85 10.02
CA PHE A 22 -4.88 -2.73 10.77
C PHE A 22 -5.58 -1.41 10.39
N PHE A 23 -5.70 -1.12 9.10
CA PHE A 23 -6.42 0.06 8.61
C PHE A 23 -7.87 0.08 9.11
N ALA A 24 -8.61 -0.98 8.85
CA ALA A 24 -10.04 -1.07 9.19
C ALA A 24 -10.29 -0.95 10.70
N LEU A 25 -9.44 -1.55 11.54
CA LEU A 25 -9.55 -1.46 12.99
C LEU A 25 -9.51 0.01 13.45
N TYR A 26 -8.49 0.73 13.05
CA TYR A 26 -8.31 2.13 13.50
C TYR A 26 -9.25 3.09 12.80
N ALA A 27 -9.54 2.91 11.52
CA ALA A 27 -10.54 3.68 10.80
C ALA A 27 -11.91 3.60 11.47
N ASN A 28 -12.33 2.41 11.91
CA ASN A 28 -13.58 2.21 12.65
C ASN A 28 -13.57 2.88 14.03
N VAL A 29 -12.44 2.77 14.74
CA VAL A 29 -12.30 3.40 16.07
C VAL A 29 -12.36 4.92 15.99
N ASP A 30 -11.70 5.50 14.99
CA ASP A 30 -11.63 6.95 14.80
C ASP A 30 -12.81 7.50 13.98
N GLY A 31 -13.67 6.65 13.42
CA GLY A 31 -14.80 7.05 12.58
C GLY A 31 -14.39 7.64 11.22
N PHE A 32 -13.25 7.19 10.68
CA PHE A 32 -12.78 7.65 9.37
C PHE A 32 -13.64 7.07 8.25
N GLU A 33 -14.35 7.94 7.52
CA GLU A 33 -15.20 7.59 6.39
C GLU A 33 -14.75 8.25 5.08
N TYR A 34 -13.59 8.88 5.07
CA TYR A 34 -13.03 9.62 3.94
C TYR A 34 -13.97 10.72 3.40
N LYS A 35 -14.63 11.42 4.28
CA LYS A 35 -15.53 12.57 3.93
C LYS A 35 -14.79 13.89 3.89
N GLU A 36 -13.62 13.94 4.51
CA GLU A 36 -12.76 15.11 4.55
C GLU A 36 -12.10 15.35 3.19
N ALA A 37 -11.80 16.62 2.90
CA ALA A 37 -11.01 16.98 1.73
C ALA A 37 -9.64 16.29 1.76
N ASP A 38 -9.12 15.96 0.57
CA ASP A 38 -7.79 15.37 0.46
C ASP A 38 -6.72 16.34 0.99
N VAL A 39 -5.84 15.84 1.86
CA VAL A 39 -4.67 16.60 2.28
C VAL A 39 -3.77 16.81 1.06
N PRO A 40 -3.44 18.08 0.72
CA PRO A 40 -2.58 18.36 -0.43
C PRO A 40 -1.21 17.68 -0.32
N MET A 41 -0.65 17.23 -1.45
CA MET A 41 0.66 16.54 -1.46
C MET A 41 1.77 17.33 -0.74
N ALA A 42 1.80 18.66 -0.93
CA ALA A 42 2.80 19.52 -0.32
C ALA A 42 2.70 19.57 1.23
N GLU A 43 1.53 19.30 1.78
CA GLU A 43 1.26 19.31 3.22
C GLU A 43 1.40 17.93 3.86
N ARG A 44 1.55 16.87 3.05
CA ARG A 44 1.76 15.50 3.56
C ARG A 44 3.19 15.33 4.08
N PRO A 45 3.38 14.57 5.17
CA PRO A 45 4.71 14.16 5.61
C PRO A 45 5.51 13.47 4.51
N GLU A 46 6.83 13.57 4.57
CA GLU A 46 7.73 12.98 3.57
C GLU A 46 7.49 11.48 3.36
N ILE A 47 7.18 10.75 4.42
CA ILE A 47 6.90 9.31 4.35
C ILE A 47 5.60 8.99 3.59
N ASP A 48 4.59 9.85 3.67
CA ASP A 48 3.34 9.70 2.89
C ASP A 48 3.62 10.01 1.41
N ARG A 49 4.39 11.07 1.13
CA ARG A 49 4.80 11.43 -0.24
C ARG A 49 5.65 10.34 -0.87
N TRP A 50 6.54 9.73 -0.09
CA TRP A 50 7.36 8.60 -0.55
C TRP A 50 6.51 7.41 -0.97
N ILE A 51 5.61 6.93 -0.11
CA ILE A 51 4.83 5.73 -0.45
C ILE A 51 3.88 5.98 -1.63
N LEU A 52 3.33 7.20 -1.76
CA LEU A 52 2.51 7.58 -2.90
C LEU A 52 3.32 7.70 -4.19
N SER A 53 4.58 8.15 -4.13
CA SER A 53 5.50 8.13 -5.27
C SER A 53 5.78 6.70 -5.72
N VAL A 54 6.14 5.81 -4.80
CA VAL A 54 6.37 4.39 -5.09
C VAL A 54 5.11 3.73 -5.65
N LEU A 55 3.92 4.08 -5.13
CA LEU A 55 2.65 3.59 -5.66
C LEU A 55 2.42 4.01 -7.11
N ASN A 56 2.70 5.27 -7.47
CA ASN A 56 2.57 5.75 -8.85
C ASN A 56 3.59 5.09 -9.78
N THR A 57 4.81 4.85 -9.32
CA THR A 57 5.79 4.03 -10.03
C THR A 57 5.27 2.62 -10.26
N LEU A 58 4.68 1.99 -9.24
CA LEU A 58 4.09 0.66 -9.34
C LEU A 58 2.96 0.62 -10.38
N ILE A 59 2.04 1.60 -10.39
CA ILE A 59 0.95 1.66 -11.37
C ILE A 59 1.53 1.68 -12.79
N LYS A 60 2.53 2.53 -13.05
CA LYS A 60 3.19 2.65 -14.35
C LYS A 60 3.83 1.34 -14.80
N GLU A 61 4.54 0.67 -13.91
CA GLU A 61 5.23 -0.59 -14.20
C GLU A 61 4.25 -1.76 -14.40
N VAL A 62 3.20 -1.86 -13.57
CA VAL A 62 2.18 -2.90 -13.69
C VAL A 62 1.36 -2.73 -14.97
N ASP A 63 0.98 -1.50 -15.32
CA ASP A 63 0.31 -1.20 -16.60
C ASP A 63 1.16 -1.66 -17.79
N THR A 64 2.45 -1.35 -17.78
CA THR A 64 3.40 -1.83 -18.80
C THR A 64 3.44 -3.36 -18.85
N CYS A 65 3.54 -4.03 -17.69
CA CYS A 65 3.58 -5.48 -17.63
C CYS A 65 2.31 -6.13 -18.20
N TYR A 66 1.13 -5.58 -17.94
CA TYR A 66 -0.11 -6.11 -18.49
C TYR A 66 -0.21 -5.89 -20.00
N ASN A 67 0.23 -4.72 -20.50
CA ASN A 67 0.29 -4.44 -21.93
C ASN A 67 1.27 -5.37 -22.68
N GLU A 68 2.34 -5.82 -22.02
CA GLU A 68 3.35 -6.75 -22.53
C GLU A 68 3.01 -8.23 -22.28
N TYR A 69 1.83 -8.53 -21.72
CA TYR A 69 1.41 -9.88 -21.35
C TYR A 69 2.34 -10.58 -20.34
N GLU A 70 2.86 -9.82 -19.37
CA GLU A 70 3.77 -10.27 -18.31
C GLU A 70 3.08 -10.32 -16.92
N PRO A 71 1.99 -11.11 -16.73
CA PRO A 71 1.23 -11.10 -15.47
C PRO A 71 2.05 -11.59 -14.27
N THR A 72 3.01 -12.47 -14.48
CA THR A 72 3.91 -12.96 -13.42
C THR A 72 4.77 -11.82 -12.88
N LYS A 73 5.28 -10.97 -13.75
CA LYS A 73 6.09 -9.80 -13.36
C LYS A 73 5.22 -8.78 -12.63
N ALA A 74 4.03 -8.50 -13.16
CA ALA A 74 3.04 -7.64 -12.50
C ALA A 74 2.74 -8.12 -11.07
N GLY A 75 2.44 -9.42 -10.90
CA GLY A 75 2.17 -10.00 -9.59
C GLY A 75 3.33 -9.89 -8.60
N ARG A 76 4.57 -10.03 -9.06
CA ARG A 76 5.77 -9.83 -8.22
C ARG A 76 5.93 -8.38 -7.79
N LEU A 77 5.79 -7.42 -8.71
CA LEU A 77 5.86 -5.99 -8.38
C LEU A 77 4.82 -5.59 -7.33
N ILE A 78 3.58 -6.07 -7.47
CA ILE A 78 2.52 -5.83 -6.49
C ILE A 78 2.87 -6.47 -5.14
N SER A 79 3.38 -7.70 -5.15
CA SER A 79 3.77 -8.41 -3.93
C SER A 79 4.92 -7.71 -3.19
N ASP A 80 5.93 -7.27 -3.91
CA ASP A 80 7.09 -6.56 -3.35
C ASP A 80 6.65 -5.21 -2.74
N PHE A 81 5.79 -4.46 -3.44
CA PHE A 81 5.23 -3.23 -2.90
C PHE A 81 4.47 -3.46 -1.59
N VAL A 82 3.57 -4.46 -1.55
CA VAL A 82 2.75 -4.74 -0.36
C VAL A 82 3.61 -5.20 0.81
N ASN A 83 4.55 -6.11 0.57
CA ASN A 83 5.35 -6.70 1.63
C ASN A 83 6.42 -5.73 2.12
N ASP A 84 7.21 -5.18 1.22
CA ASP A 84 8.41 -4.43 1.57
C ASP A 84 8.09 -2.96 1.83
N ASN A 85 7.43 -2.28 0.90
CA ASN A 85 7.20 -0.85 1.05
C ASN A 85 6.01 -0.54 1.95
N LEU A 86 4.85 -1.13 1.71
CA LEU A 86 3.63 -0.78 2.42
C LEU A 86 3.61 -1.34 3.85
N SER A 87 3.76 -2.65 4.02
CA SER A 87 3.66 -3.30 5.34
C SER A 87 4.89 -3.09 6.20
N ASN A 88 6.09 -3.47 5.69
CA ASN A 88 7.32 -3.49 6.48
C ASN A 88 7.90 -2.11 6.74
N TRP A 89 7.61 -1.13 5.89
CA TRP A 89 8.11 0.22 6.07
C TRP A 89 7.02 1.21 6.40
N TYR A 90 6.08 1.46 5.49
CA TYR A 90 5.09 2.51 5.71
C TYR A 90 4.24 2.26 6.97
N VAL A 91 3.52 1.15 7.03
CA VAL A 91 2.64 0.84 8.17
C VAL A 91 3.44 0.70 9.46
N ARG A 92 4.55 -0.04 9.41
CA ARG A 92 5.36 -0.28 10.61
C ARG A 92 5.89 1.00 11.25
N LEU A 93 6.35 1.96 10.46
CA LEU A 93 6.90 3.22 10.95
C LEU A 93 5.81 4.20 11.40
N ASN A 94 4.62 4.10 10.81
CA ASN A 94 3.53 5.04 11.05
C ASN A 94 2.48 4.54 12.06
N ARG A 95 2.65 3.39 12.69
CA ARG A 95 1.67 2.83 13.63
C ARG A 95 1.21 3.84 14.69
N LYS A 96 2.13 4.64 15.23
CA LYS A 96 1.82 5.65 16.26
C LYS A 96 0.88 6.75 15.78
N ARG A 97 0.85 7.05 14.47
CA ARG A 97 -0.07 8.04 13.88
C ARG A 97 -1.52 7.57 13.92
N PHE A 98 -1.75 6.25 13.91
CA PHE A 98 -3.07 5.65 13.99
C PHE A 98 -3.53 5.38 15.42
N TRP A 99 -2.58 5.24 16.39
CA TRP A 99 -2.89 4.90 17.77
C TRP A 99 -3.29 6.12 18.58
N GLY A 100 -4.56 6.18 19.00
CA GLY A 100 -5.03 7.17 19.97
C GLY A 100 -4.83 8.63 19.57
N GLY A 101 -5.10 9.52 20.51
CA GLY A 101 -4.90 10.95 20.34
C GLY A 101 -6.00 11.64 19.52
N GLU A 102 -5.81 12.93 19.31
CA GLU A 102 -6.73 13.75 18.52
C GLU A 102 -6.67 13.39 17.03
N PHE A 103 -7.76 13.62 16.33
CA PHE A 103 -7.84 13.45 14.87
C PHE A 103 -7.21 14.66 14.18
N THR A 104 -5.90 14.66 14.06
CA THR A 104 -5.10 15.73 13.44
C THR A 104 -5.03 15.60 11.94
N GLN A 105 -4.60 16.65 11.24
CA GLN A 105 -4.32 16.62 9.80
C GLN A 105 -3.27 15.56 9.44
N ASP A 106 -2.24 15.36 10.30
CA ASP A 106 -1.24 14.30 10.11
C ASP A 106 -1.85 12.90 10.15
N LYS A 107 -2.77 12.67 11.10
CA LYS A 107 -3.52 11.41 11.19
C LYS A 107 -4.44 11.21 9.98
N LEU A 108 -5.14 12.27 9.54
CA LEU A 108 -5.95 12.26 8.33
C LEU A 108 -5.11 11.91 7.10
N SER A 109 -3.95 12.54 6.94
CA SER A 109 -3.00 12.23 5.86
C SER A 109 -2.61 10.75 5.86
N ALA A 110 -2.33 10.17 7.03
CA ALA A 110 -1.99 8.75 7.16
C ALA A 110 -3.15 7.84 6.72
N TYR A 111 -4.40 8.13 7.14
CA TYR A 111 -5.57 7.36 6.71
C TYR A 111 -5.81 7.45 5.21
N GLN A 112 -5.79 8.65 4.65
CA GLN A 112 -6.00 8.86 3.21
C GLN A 112 -4.92 8.18 2.38
N THR A 113 -3.65 8.24 2.82
CA THR A 113 -2.54 7.58 2.15
C THR A 113 -2.67 6.06 2.18
N LEU A 114 -2.96 5.48 3.34
CA LEU A 114 -3.09 4.02 3.46
C LEU A 114 -4.32 3.50 2.70
N TYR A 115 -5.45 4.22 2.75
CA TYR A 115 -6.64 3.91 1.95
C TYR A 115 -6.31 3.89 0.46
N THR A 116 -5.65 4.94 -0.04
CA THR A 116 -5.25 5.04 -1.44
C THR A 116 -4.36 3.88 -1.87
N CYS A 117 -3.40 3.49 -1.02
CA CYS A 117 -2.54 2.34 -1.30
C CYS A 117 -3.35 1.03 -1.38
N LEU A 118 -4.25 0.78 -0.43
CA LEU A 118 -5.05 -0.45 -0.40
C LEU A 118 -6.03 -0.53 -1.57
N GLU A 119 -6.74 0.54 -1.89
CA GLU A 119 -7.65 0.60 -3.03
C GLU A 119 -6.91 0.39 -4.36
N THR A 120 -5.79 1.06 -4.55
CA THR A 120 -4.97 0.93 -5.76
C THR A 120 -4.42 -0.49 -5.90
N VAL A 121 -3.88 -1.08 -4.83
CA VAL A 121 -3.41 -2.47 -4.84
C VAL A 121 -4.54 -3.43 -5.22
N ALA A 122 -5.75 -3.26 -4.68
CA ALA A 122 -6.90 -4.06 -5.06
C ALA A 122 -7.18 -3.96 -6.57
N LYS A 123 -7.19 -2.76 -7.14
CA LYS A 123 -7.41 -2.54 -8.57
C LYS A 123 -6.30 -3.15 -9.43
N LEU A 124 -5.02 -2.99 -9.04
CA LEU A 124 -3.89 -3.55 -9.78
C LEU A 124 -3.86 -5.08 -9.77
N MET A 125 -4.27 -5.72 -8.68
CA MET A 125 -4.26 -7.17 -8.56
C MET A 125 -5.53 -7.85 -9.10
N ALA A 126 -6.58 -7.10 -9.42
CA ALA A 126 -7.87 -7.65 -9.85
C ALA A 126 -7.76 -8.62 -11.05
N PRO A 127 -6.93 -8.37 -12.08
CA PRO A 127 -6.76 -9.32 -13.18
C PRO A 127 -6.14 -10.66 -12.77
N ILE A 128 -5.38 -10.71 -11.68
CA ILE A 128 -4.68 -11.93 -11.21
C ILE A 128 -5.47 -12.62 -10.11
N SER A 129 -6.05 -11.87 -9.19
CA SER A 129 -6.77 -12.38 -8.02
C SER A 129 -8.16 -11.71 -7.89
N PRO A 130 -9.09 -12.03 -8.80
CA PRO A 130 -10.34 -11.29 -8.95
C PRO A 130 -11.21 -11.29 -7.71
N PHE A 131 -11.36 -12.43 -7.03
CA PHE A 131 -12.28 -12.56 -5.90
C PHE A 131 -11.80 -11.82 -4.65
N TYR A 132 -10.51 -11.93 -4.34
CA TYR A 132 -9.95 -11.23 -3.18
C TYR A 132 -9.91 -9.72 -3.43
N ALA A 133 -9.54 -9.31 -4.64
CA ALA A 133 -9.51 -7.91 -5.04
C ALA A 133 -10.89 -7.26 -4.94
N ASP A 134 -11.92 -7.94 -5.44
CA ASP A 134 -13.30 -7.46 -5.39
C ASP A 134 -13.81 -7.33 -3.95
N ARG A 135 -13.50 -8.31 -3.11
CA ARG A 135 -13.86 -8.26 -1.70
C ARG A 135 -13.19 -7.10 -0.97
N LEU A 136 -11.87 -6.94 -1.11
CA LEU A 136 -11.12 -5.84 -0.50
C LEU A 136 -11.64 -4.47 -0.95
N TYR A 137 -11.87 -4.33 -2.25
CA TYR A 137 -12.40 -3.11 -2.84
C TYR A 137 -13.79 -2.77 -2.30
N THR A 138 -14.70 -3.76 -2.28
CA THR A 138 -16.06 -3.59 -1.77
C THR A 138 -16.04 -3.19 -0.30
N ASP A 139 -15.21 -3.82 0.53
CA ASP A 139 -15.10 -3.49 1.96
C ASP A 139 -14.60 -2.04 2.17
N LEU A 140 -13.67 -1.56 1.34
CA LEU A 140 -13.16 -0.18 1.39
C LEU A 140 -14.19 0.84 0.90
N THR A 141 -14.80 0.60 -0.25
CA THR A 141 -15.68 1.57 -0.94
C THR A 141 -17.06 1.64 -0.30
N THR A 142 -17.60 0.53 0.23
CA THR A 142 -18.87 0.55 0.95
C THR A 142 -18.80 1.43 2.21
N ALA A 143 -17.69 1.37 2.93
CA ALA A 143 -17.50 2.18 4.14
C ALA A 143 -17.36 3.68 3.83
N THR A 144 -16.72 4.02 2.73
CA THR A 144 -16.42 5.41 2.37
C THR A 144 -17.40 6.04 1.37
N GLY A 145 -18.12 5.23 0.62
CA GLY A 145 -19.00 5.69 -0.46
C GLY A 145 -18.27 6.40 -1.63
N ARG A 146 -16.95 6.21 -1.75
CA ARG A 146 -16.12 6.96 -2.73
C ARG A 146 -16.27 6.48 -4.16
N ASP A 147 -16.69 5.25 -4.36
CA ASP A 147 -16.89 4.68 -5.68
C ASP A 147 -18.26 3.98 -5.72
N ASN A 148 -19.03 4.22 -6.78
CA ASN A 148 -20.40 3.74 -6.90
C ASN A 148 -20.53 2.50 -7.79
N VAL A 149 -19.42 1.85 -8.16
CA VAL A 149 -19.46 0.63 -8.96
C VAL A 149 -19.70 -0.60 -8.06
N VAL A 150 -20.52 -1.52 -8.54
CA VAL A 150 -20.91 -2.72 -7.78
C VAL A 150 -19.81 -3.78 -7.68
N SER A 151 -18.75 -3.64 -8.45
CA SER A 151 -17.62 -4.57 -8.48
C SER A 151 -16.36 -3.85 -8.97
N ILE A 152 -15.20 -4.22 -8.43
CA ILE A 152 -13.91 -3.72 -8.88
C ILE A 152 -13.66 -3.93 -10.38
N HIS A 153 -14.28 -4.97 -10.96
CA HIS A 153 -14.15 -5.31 -12.39
C HIS A 153 -14.88 -4.32 -13.31
N LEU A 154 -15.70 -3.44 -12.74
CA LEU A 154 -16.36 -2.33 -13.45
C LEU A 154 -15.70 -0.98 -13.14
N ALA A 155 -14.75 -0.95 -12.22
CA ALA A 155 -13.97 0.24 -11.90
C ALA A 155 -12.91 0.51 -12.97
N GLU A 156 -12.52 1.79 -13.10
CA GLU A 156 -11.42 2.14 -13.97
C GLU A 156 -10.09 1.60 -13.41
N PHE A 157 -9.23 1.10 -14.33
CA PHE A 157 -7.87 0.73 -13.99
C PHE A 157 -7.08 1.97 -13.54
N PRO A 158 -6.23 1.85 -12.50
CA PRO A 158 -5.51 3.00 -11.97
C PRO A 158 -4.61 3.64 -13.03
N LYS A 159 -4.62 4.98 -13.07
CA LYS A 159 -3.71 5.76 -13.91
C LYS A 159 -2.66 6.41 -13.01
N TYR A 160 -1.39 6.29 -13.39
CA TYR A 160 -0.32 6.95 -12.67
C TYR A 160 -0.31 8.46 -12.97
N GLN A 161 0.12 9.23 -12.01
CA GLN A 161 0.32 10.68 -12.12
C GLN A 161 1.84 10.93 -12.09
N GLU A 162 2.40 11.35 -13.22
CA GLU A 162 3.85 11.54 -13.36
C GLU A 162 4.38 12.58 -12.36
N GLU A 163 3.60 13.61 -12.08
CA GLU A 163 3.94 14.66 -11.11
C GLU A 163 4.01 14.18 -9.66
N MET A 164 3.47 13.00 -9.35
CA MET A 164 3.57 12.38 -8.03
C MET A 164 4.80 11.49 -7.88
N ILE A 165 5.52 11.21 -8.97
CA ILE A 165 6.70 10.35 -8.96
C ILE A 165 7.93 11.19 -8.63
N ASP A 166 8.48 11.00 -7.44
CA ASP A 166 9.73 11.62 -6.97
C ASP A 166 10.83 10.56 -6.85
N LYS A 167 11.56 10.36 -7.95
CA LYS A 167 12.64 9.35 -8.02
C LYS A 167 13.79 9.63 -7.08
N GLU A 168 14.04 10.88 -6.74
CA GLU A 168 15.07 11.24 -5.77
C GLU A 168 14.67 10.82 -4.36
N LEU A 169 13.42 11.07 -3.98
CA LEU A 169 12.87 10.63 -2.70
C LEU A 169 12.83 9.09 -2.60
N GLU A 170 12.41 8.40 -3.66
CA GLU A 170 12.44 6.94 -3.72
C GLU A 170 13.87 6.40 -3.52
N ALA A 171 14.87 6.98 -4.20
CA ALA A 171 16.26 6.55 -4.08
C ALA A 171 16.84 6.81 -2.68
N ARG A 172 16.55 7.97 -2.07
CA ARG A 172 16.97 8.27 -0.69
C ARG A 172 16.38 7.28 0.31
N MET A 173 15.10 6.94 0.15
CA MET A 173 14.44 5.98 1.03
C MET A 173 14.96 4.56 0.81
N GLN A 174 15.24 4.16 -0.42
CA GLN A 174 15.87 2.86 -0.73
C GLN A 174 17.25 2.76 -0.05
N MET A 175 18.05 3.80 -0.10
CA MET A 175 19.35 3.83 0.61
C MET A 175 19.17 3.68 2.12
N ALA A 176 18.18 4.34 2.71
CA ALA A 176 17.89 4.20 4.14
C ALA A 176 17.46 2.76 4.51
N GLN A 177 16.67 2.12 3.64
CA GLN A 177 16.28 0.72 3.79
C GLN A 177 17.49 -0.22 3.72
N ASP A 178 18.36 -0.04 2.74
CA ASP A 178 19.56 -0.86 2.55
C ASP A 178 20.53 -0.74 3.73
N VAL A 179 20.80 0.50 4.18
CA VAL A 179 21.66 0.75 5.36
C VAL A 179 21.06 0.10 6.61
N THR A 180 19.74 0.25 6.82
CA THR A 180 19.05 -0.37 7.96
C THR A 180 19.18 -1.90 7.92
N SER A 181 18.97 -2.49 6.75
CA SER A 181 19.08 -3.95 6.55
C SER A 181 20.50 -4.46 6.81
N MET A 182 21.51 -3.73 6.33
CA MET A 182 22.93 -4.05 6.61
C MET A 182 23.27 -3.96 8.10
N VAL A 183 22.84 -2.90 8.78
CA VAL A 183 23.06 -2.74 10.22
C VAL A 183 22.38 -3.84 11.01
N LEU A 184 21.14 -4.19 10.68
CA LEU A 184 20.40 -5.28 11.33
C LEU A 184 21.08 -6.64 11.09
N ALA A 185 21.60 -6.89 9.89
CA ALA A 185 22.35 -8.11 9.59
C ALA A 185 23.65 -8.22 10.39
N LEU A 186 24.42 -7.12 10.50
CA LEU A 186 25.62 -7.05 11.31
C LEU A 186 25.32 -7.26 12.80
N ARG A 187 24.30 -6.58 13.35
CA ARG A 187 23.87 -6.76 14.75
C ARG A 187 23.48 -8.22 15.03
N ARG A 188 22.77 -8.85 14.12
CA ARG A 188 22.39 -10.27 14.24
C ARG A 188 23.65 -11.17 14.26
N LYS A 189 24.62 -10.89 13.38
CA LYS A 189 25.86 -11.67 13.29
C LYS A 189 26.69 -11.63 14.59
N VAL A 190 26.68 -10.50 15.30
CA VAL A 190 27.41 -10.31 16.58
C VAL A 190 26.51 -10.40 17.80
N ASN A 191 25.26 -10.84 17.62
CA ASN A 191 24.26 -11.07 18.69
C ASN A 191 23.95 -9.83 19.57
N ILE A 192 24.03 -8.63 19.00
CA ILE A 192 23.66 -7.37 19.65
C ILE A 192 22.19 -7.05 19.33
N LYS A 193 21.40 -6.82 20.38
CA LYS A 193 19.99 -6.39 20.26
C LYS A 193 19.84 -4.91 19.97
#